data_b4958d0081a181e796d899ee032771c8
#
_entry.id   b4958d0081a181e796d899ee032771c8
#
_cell.length_a   1.000
_cell.length_b   1.000
_cell.length_c   1.000
_cell.angle_alpha   90.00
_cell.angle_beta   90.00
_cell.angle_gamma   90.00
#
_symmetry.space_group_name_H-M   'P 1'
#
loop_
_entity.id
_entity.type
_entity.pdbx_description
1 polymer ?
#
loop_
_entity_poly.entity_id
_entity_poly.type
_entity_poly.pdbx_seq_one_letter_code
_entity_poly.pdbx_strand_id
1 'polypeptide(L)'
;MTAAVTDNDGHRVYFYPRYCLNIALYNLQRPELVQLYSVLNGEALSPTHPAHNFFIGRHMRNWEMICSMNWILPTGVDEERFYDLYTLAMSAMDGLQYRWLGDDSMNLLEEWMSISDIIFPPSEWAGFTDPSEYDPAPDRCLLPFTLSARQ
;
A
#
# COMPACT_ATOMS: atom_id res chain seq x y z
N MET A 1 8.28 4.55 -12.43
CA MET A 1 7.18 3.78 -13.10
C MET A 1 5.87 4.09 -12.43
N THR A 2 4.82 4.37 -13.18
CA THR A 2 3.50 4.67 -12.62
C THR A 2 2.78 3.39 -12.21
N ALA A 3 2.12 3.41 -11.04
CA ALA A 3 1.23 2.33 -10.61
C ALA A 3 -0.15 2.41 -11.29
N ALA A 4 -0.31 3.26 -12.29
CA ALA A 4 -1.56 3.59 -12.92
C ALA A 4 -1.51 3.49 -14.44
N VAL A 5 -2.62 3.08 -15.03
CA VAL A 5 -2.91 3.17 -16.45
C VAL A 5 -4.21 3.94 -16.67
N THR A 6 -4.52 4.30 -17.92
CA THR A 6 -5.81 4.87 -18.29
C THR A 6 -6.66 3.75 -18.88
N ASP A 7 -7.86 3.57 -18.36
CA ASP A 7 -8.82 2.58 -18.90
C ASP A 7 -9.46 3.07 -20.20
N ASN A 8 -10.35 2.24 -20.78
CA ASN A 8 -11.03 2.55 -22.04
C ASN A 8 -11.96 3.76 -21.95
N ASP A 9 -12.41 4.13 -20.75
CA ASP A 9 -13.31 5.26 -20.48
C ASP A 9 -12.53 6.54 -20.12
N GLY A 10 -11.19 6.49 -20.13
CA GLY A 10 -10.32 7.61 -19.82
C GLY A 10 -10.06 7.82 -18.32
N HIS A 11 -10.48 6.90 -17.45
CA HIS A 11 -10.22 6.97 -16.02
C HIS A 11 -8.84 6.44 -15.67
N ARG A 12 -8.21 7.06 -14.69
CA ARG A 12 -6.97 6.58 -14.13
C ARG A 12 -7.24 5.45 -13.15
N VAL A 13 -6.68 4.27 -13.42
CA VAL A 13 -6.82 3.06 -12.60
C VAL A 13 -5.48 2.59 -12.09
N TYR A 14 -5.45 2.01 -10.90
CA TYR A 14 -4.24 1.68 -10.16
C TYR A 14 -4.18 0.19 -9.82
N PHE A 15 -2.95 -0.30 -9.67
CA PHE A 15 -2.62 -1.67 -9.26
C PHE A 15 -2.03 -1.63 -7.86
N TYR A 16 -2.69 -2.22 -6.89
CA TYR A 16 -2.31 -2.08 -5.49
C TYR A 16 -0.94 -2.71 -5.16
N PRO A 17 -0.57 -3.91 -5.62
CA PRO A 17 0.77 -4.45 -5.41
C PRO A 17 1.86 -3.55 -5.99
N ARG A 18 1.62 -2.95 -7.17
CA ARG A 18 2.54 -2.00 -7.78
C ARG A 18 2.65 -0.70 -7.00
N TYR A 19 1.55 -0.22 -6.46
CA TYR A 19 1.54 0.94 -5.57
C TYR A 19 2.43 0.72 -4.35
N CYS A 20 2.30 -0.44 -3.68
CA CYS A 20 3.13 -0.82 -2.54
C CYS A 20 4.62 -0.94 -2.93
N LEU A 21 4.93 -1.56 -4.06
CA LEU A 21 6.31 -1.62 -4.56
C LEU A 21 6.90 -0.23 -4.80
N ASN A 22 6.12 0.69 -5.35
CA ASN A 22 6.57 2.07 -5.57
C ASN A 22 6.87 2.79 -4.25
N ILE A 23 6.12 2.51 -3.17
CA ILE A 23 6.45 3.02 -1.83
C ILE A 23 7.81 2.50 -1.36
N ALA A 24 8.06 1.18 -1.49
CA ALA A 24 9.35 0.59 -1.14
C ALA A 24 10.51 1.23 -1.91
N LEU A 25 10.36 1.37 -3.23
CA LEU A 25 11.37 1.99 -4.09
C LEU A 25 11.61 3.48 -3.77
N TYR A 26 10.53 4.21 -3.46
CA TYR A 26 10.63 5.61 -3.05
C TYR A 26 11.38 5.75 -1.73
N ASN A 27 11.06 4.92 -0.75
CA ASN A 27 11.64 4.96 0.57
C ASN A 27 13.11 4.48 0.59
N LEU A 28 13.44 3.51 -0.26
CA LEU A 28 14.84 3.05 -0.44
C LEU A 28 15.79 4.18 -0.85
N GLN A 29 15.30 5.17 -1.57
CA GLN A 29 16.08 6.34 -1.99
C GLN A 29 16.10 7.47 -0.94
N ARG A 30 15.39 7.31 0.19
CA ARG A 30 15.19 8.37 1.19
C ARG A 30 15.24 7.82 2.62
N PRO A 31 16.38 7.21 3.00
CA PRO A 31 16.51 6.60 4.33
C PRO A 31 16.32 7.62 5.46
N GLU A 32 16.72 8.87 5.26
CA GLU A 32 16.56 9.94 6.26
C GLU A 32 15.08 10.26 6.52
N LEU A 33 14.25 10.22 5.46
CA LEU A 33 12.81 10.42 5.58
C LEU A 33 12.15 9.27 6.33
N VAL A 34 12.54 8.03 6.00
CA VAL A 34 12.04 6.83 6.69
C VAL A 34 12.43 6.86 8.17
N GLN A 35 13.68 7.24 8.46
CA GLN A 35 14.16 7.38 9.85
C GLN A 35 13.37 8.45 10.62
N LEU A 36 13.16 9.62 10.01
CA LEU A 36 12.38 10.69 10.64
C LEU A 36 10.96 10.22 10.98
N TYR A 37 10.29 9.55 10.03
CA TYR A 37 8.95 9.03 10.26
C TYR A 37 8.92 7.95 11.35
N SER A 38 9.90 7.07 11.39
CA SER A 38 10.00 6.00 12.40
C SER A 38 10.18 6.57 13.81
N VAL A 39 11.06 7.57 13.96
CA VAL A 39 11.28 8.25 15.24
C VAL A 39 10.03 9.00 15.69
N LEU A 40 9.44 9.83 14.81
CA LEU A 40 8.25 10.60 15.13
C LEU A 40 7.04 9.69 15.45
N ASN A 41 6.89 8.59 14.75
CA ASN A 41 5.83 7.63 15.02
C ASN A 41 5.97 7.01 16.43
N GLY A 42 7.19 6.69 16.84
CA GLY A 42 7.48 6.20 18.19
C GLY A 42 7.24 7.26 19.27
N GLU A 43 7.74 8.47 19.08
CA GLU A 43 7.56 9.58 20.03
C GLU A 43 6.10 10.01 20.15
N ALA A 44 5.35 9.97 19.05
CA ALA A 44 3.95 10.34 18.98
C ALA A 44 3.00 9.37 19.71
N LEU A 45 3.48 8.24 20.24
CA LEU A 45 2.70 7.40 21.16
C LEU A 45 2.37 8.15 22.46
N SER A 46 3.19 9.12 22.85
CA SER A 46 2.86 10.00 23.97
C SER A 46 1.69 10.94 23.62
N PRO A 47 0.59 10.95 24.40
CA PRO A 47 -0.54 11.83 24.13
C PRO A 47 -0.21 13.34 24.18
N THR A 48 0.90 13.70 24.83
CA THR A 48 1.36 15.10 24.93
C THR A 48 2.27 15.52 23.80
N HIS A 49 2.68 14.58 22.92
CA HIS A 49 3.53 14.91 21.79
C HIS A 49 2.76 15.70 20.72
N PRO A 50 3.31 16.79 20.17
CA PRO A 50 2.61 17.63 19.18
C PRO A 50 2.09 16.86 17.95
N ALA A 51 2.79 15.80 17.53
CA ALA A 51 2.41 14.99 16.38
C ALA A 51 1.48 13.80 16.72
N HIS A 52 1.06 13.65 17.99
CA HIS A 52 0.25 12.52 18.45
C HIS A 52 -1.00 12.32 17.58
N ASN A 53 -1.82 13.36 17.43
CA ASN A 53 -3.06 13.27 16.65
C ASN A 53 -2.82 12.97 15.16
N PHE A 54 -1.70 13.44 14.62
CA PHE A 54 -1.34 13.13 13.24
C PHE A 54 -1.07 11.63 13.05
N PHE A 55 -0.25 11.03 13.92
CA PHE A 55 0.13 9.62 13.76
C PHE A 55 -0.98 8.65 14.16
N ILE A 56 -1.75 8.95 15.22
CA ILE A 56 -2.90 8.12 15.64
C ILE A 56 -3.93 7.97 14.50
N GLY A 57 -4.24 9.06 13.80
CA GLY A 57 -5.22 9.05 12.70
C GLY A 57 -4.64 8.63 11.34
N ARG A 58 -3.32 8.42 11.21
CA ARG A 58 -2.64 8.23 9.92
C ARG A 58 -3.18 7.05 9.14
N HIS A 59 -3.38 5.91 9.79
CA HIS A 59 -3.85 4.70 9.12
C HIS A 59 -5.22 4.90 8.44
N MET A 60 -6.16 5.48 9.16
CA MET A 60 -7.50 5.73 8.61
C MET A 60 -7.52 6.80 7.52
N ARG A 61 -6.73 7.87 7.66
CA ARG A 61 -6.62 8.89 6.59
C ARG A 61 -6.00 8.32 5.31
N ASN A 62 -5.00 7.45 5.45
CA ASN A 62 -4.41 6.77 4.30
C ASN A 62 -5.41 5.82 3.66
N TRP A 63 -6.22 5.10 4.45
CA TRP A 63 -7.29 4.27 3.93
C TRP A 63 -8.35 5.08 3.18
N GLU A 64 -8.79 6.20 3.71
CA GLU A 64 -9.71 7.12 3.03
C GLU A 64 -9.14 7.60 1.68
N MET A 65 -7.85 7.92 1.62
CA MET A 65 -7.17 8.26 0.37
C MET A 65 -7.16 7.07 -0.60
N ILE A 66 -6.84 5.87 -0.14
CA ILE A 66 -6.87 4.64 -0.95
C ILE A 66 -8.27 4.41 -1.53
N CYS A 67 -9.32 4.57 -0.71
CA CYS A 67 -10.70 4.42 -1.16
C CYS A 67 -11.16 5.48 -2.17
N SER A 68 -10.49 6.62 -2.25
CA SER A 68 -10.78 7.66 -3.24
C SER A 68 -10.19 7.38 -4.63
N MET A 69 -9.36 6.35 -4.76
CA MET A 69 -8.68 5.98 -6.00
C MET A 69 -9.40 4.80 -6.67
N ASN A 70 -9.29 4.70 -7.99
CA ASN A 70 -9.84 3.58 -8.74
C ASN A 70 -8.83 2.44 -8.79
N TRP A 71 -9.15 1.32 -8.17
CA TRP A 71 -8.29 0.13 -8.13
C TRP A 71 -8.78 -0.96 -9.05
N ILE A 72 -7.86 -1.64 -9.73
CA ILE A 72 -8.12 -2.90 -10.38
C ILE A 72 -7.73 -4.02 -9.42
N LEU A 73 -8.71 -4.82 -9.04
CA LEU A 73 -8.57 -5.89 -8.07
C LEU A 73 -9.12 -7.21 -8.63
N PRO A 74 -8.62 -8.36 -8.17
CA PRO A 74 -9.25 -9.65 -8.45
C PRO A 74 -10.71 -9.68 -7.99
N THR A 75 -11.57 -10.40 -8.70
CA THR A 75 -13.03 -10.45 -8.48
C THR A 75 -13.43 -10.89 -7.07
N GLY A 76 -12.58 -11.70 -6.39
CA GLY A 76 -12.83 -12.16 -5.02
C GLY A 76 -12.41 -11.15 -3.93
N VAL A 77 -11.91 -9.97 -4.30
CA VAL A 77 -11.47 -8.96 -3.34
C VAL A 77 -12.55 -7.89 -3.21
N ASP A 78 -13.36 -8.02 -2.16
CA ASP A 78 -14.31 -6.99 -1.74
C ASP A 78 -13.63 -5.91 -0.88
N GLU A 79 -14.41 -4.92 -0.42
CA GLU A 79 -13.89 -3.81 0.40
C GLU A 79 -13.27 -4.30 1.71
N GLU A 80 -13.88 -5.28 2.39
CA GLU A 80 -13.38 -5.79 3.65
C GLU A 80 -12.04 -6.50 3.47
N ARG A 81 -11.95 -7.39 2.49
CA ARG A 81 -10.70 -8.06 2.16
C ARG A 81 -9.64 -7.08 1.68
N PHE A 82 -10.00 -6.07 0.92
CA PHE A 82 -9.04 -5.03 0.50
C PHE A 82 -8.51 -4.21 1.68
N TYR A 83 -9.37 -3.89 2.65
CA TYR A 83 -8.92 -3.25 3.88
C TYR A 83 -7.93 -4.12 4.67
N ASP A 84 -8.18 -5.41 4.77
CA ASP A 84 -7.27 -6.35 5.45
C ASP A 84 -5.93 -6.43 4.71
N LEU A 85 -5.93 -6.52 3.39
CA LEU A 85 -4.72 -6.52 2.56
C LEU A 85 -3.94 -5.20 2.69
N TYR A 86 -4.65 -4.07 2.69
CA TYR A 86 -4.06 -2.76 2.94
C TYR A 86 -3.39 -2.69 4.31
N THR A 87 -4.08 -3.11 5.35
CA THR A 87 -3.57 -3.11 6.72
C THR A 87 -2.34 -3.99 6.85
N LEU A 88 -2.38 -5.19 6.28
CA LEU A 88 -1.27 -6.14 6.28
C LEU A 88 -0.06 -5.59 5.51
N ALA A 89 -0.27 -5.07 4.31
CA ALA A 89 0.78 -4.52 3.47
C ALA A 89 1.47 -3.31 4.12
N MET A 90 0.70 -2.39 4.69
CA MET A 90 1.26 -1.21 5.36
C MET A 90 1.99 -1.57 6.64
N SER A 91 1.46 -2.50 7.44
CA SER A 91 2.12 -2.98 8.65
C SER A 91 3.42 -3.72 8.35
N ALA A 92 3.43 -4.55 7.30
CA ALA A 92 4.64 -5.23 6.85
C ALA A 92 5.69 -4.22 6.34
N MET A 93 5.28 -3.23 5.56
CA MET A 93 6.18 -2.18 5.05
C MET A 93 6.81 -1.39 6.20
N ASP A 94 6.01 -0.93 7.16
CA ASP A 94 6.51 -0.19 8.32
C ASP A 94 7.51 -1.04 9.15
N GLY A 95 7.21 -2.32 9.36
CA GLY A 95 8.11 -3.24 10.08
C GLY A 95 9.41 -3.54 9.33
N LEU A 96 9.34 -3.73 8.02
CA LEU A 96 10.54 -3.95 7.18
C LEU A 96 11.43 -2.72 7.15
N GLN A 97 10.85 -1.54 7.01
CA GLN A 97 11.60 -0.28 7.00
C GLN A 97 12.30 -0.02 8.33
N TYR A 98 11.63 -0.32 9.45
CA TYR A 98 12.23 -0.21 10.78
C TYR A 98 13.45 -1.14 10.94
N ARG A 99 13.35 -2.40 10.51
CA ARG A 99 14.46 -3.36 10.52
C ARG A 99 15.60 -2.91 9.60
N TRP A 100 15.27 -2.48 8.39
CA TRP A 100 16.25 -2.01 7.40
C TRP A 100 17.09 -0.83 7.90
N LEU A 101 16.52 0.10 8.66
CA LEU A 101 17.26 1.21 9.26
C LEU A 101 18.28 0.77 10.30
N GLY A 102 18.09 -0.39 10.91
CA GLY A 102 18.98 -0.94 11.94
C GLY A 102 19.87 -2.10 11.50
N ASP A 103 19.76 -2.54 10.24
CA ASP A 103 20.48 -3.71 9.71
C ASP A 103 21.03 -3.42 8.32
N ASP A 104 22.31 -3.04 8.26
CA ASP A 104 23.01 -2.72 7.00
C ASP A 104 23.11 -3.92 6.02
N SER A 105 22.89 -5.14 6.50
CA SER A 105 22.89 -6.35 5.66
C SER A 105 21.55 -6.61 4.97
N MET A 106 20.49 -5.94 5.40
CA MET A 106 19.14 -6.16 4.91
C MET A 106 18.90 -5.45 3.58
N ASN A 107 18.42 -6.18 2.58
CA ASN A 107 17.93 -5.62 1.33
C ASN A 107 16.41 -5.40 1.44
N LEU A 108 15.99 -4.17 1.64
CA LEU A 108 14.58 -3.80 1.79
C LEU A 108 13.72 -4.27 0.61
N LEU A 109 14.23 -4.14 -0.61
CA LEU A 109 13.47 -4.51 -1.81
C LEU A 109 13.26 -6.03 -1.92
N GLU A 110 14.31 -6.82 -1.68
CA GLU A 110 14.21 -8.29 -1.70
C GLU A 110 13.25 -8.81 -0.64
N GLU A 111 13.34 -8.27 0.58
CA GLU A 111 12.42 -8.62 1.67
C GLU A 111 10.98 -8.23 1.34
N TRP A 112 10.77 -7.03 0.79
CA TRP A 112 9.45 -6.61 0.36
C TRP A 112 8.89 -7.54 -0.73
N MET A 113 9.66 -7.88 -1.76
CA MET A 113 9.20 -8.76 -2.83
C MET A 113 8.77 -10.13 -2.29
N SER A 114 9.55 -10.70 -1.36
CA SER A 114 9.21 -11.98 -0.73
C SER A 114 7.90 -11.92 0.06
N ILE A 115 7.69 -10.85 0.82
CA ILE A 115 6.45 -10.66 1.60
C ILE A 115 5.27 -10.31 0.68
N SER A 116 5.51 -9.53 -0.37
CA SER A 116 4.49 -9.18 -1.36
C SER A 116 3.88 -10.41 -2.02
N ASP A 117 4.66 -11.44 -2.33
CA ASP A 117 4.16 -12.69 -2.90
C ASP A 117 3.28 -13.49 -1.92
N ILE A 118 3.45 -13.27 -0.61
CA ILE A 118 2.59 -13.87 0.42
C ILE A 118 1.28 -13.08 0.55
N ILE A 119 1.36 -11.75 0.55
CA ILE A 119 0.18 -10.87 0.69
C ILE A 119 -0.68 -10.91 -0.57
N PHE A 120 -0.02 -10.92 -1.74
CA PHE A 120 -0.62 -10.91 -3.07
C PHE A 120 -0.20 -12.16 -3.85
N PRO A 121 -0.67 -13.36 -3.46
CA PRO A 121 -0.18 -14.59 -4.06
C PRO A 121 -0.43 -14.61 -5.57
N PRO A 122 0.55 -15.02 -6.39
CA PRO A 122 0.44 -15.05 -7.84
C PRO A 122 -0.76 -15.85 -8.36
N SER A 123 -1.21 -16.85 -7.61
CA SER A 123 -2.41 -17.64 -7.94
C SER A 123 -3.70 -16.82 -8.03
N GLU A 124 -3.79 -15.73 -7.26
CA GLU A 124 -4.95 -14.84 -7.26
C GLU A 124 -4.67 -13.51 -7.97
N TRP A 125 -3.42 -13.04 -7.90
CA TRP A 125 -3.05 -11.69 -8.32
C TRP A 125 -2.34 -11.63 -9.68
N ALA A 126 -2.20 -12.75 -10.40
CA ALA A 126 -1.69 -12.72 -11.77
C ALA A 126 -2.54 -11.79 -12.66
N GLY A 127 -1.88 -10.87 -13.38
CA GLY A 127 -2.57 -9.85 -14.17
C GLY A 127 -3.11 -8.65 -13.39
N PHE A 128 -2.87 -8.60 -12.06
CA PHE A 128 -3.27 -7.48 -11.19
C PHE A 128 -2.07 -6.82 -10.48
N THR A 129 -0.86 -7.17 -10.86
CA THR A 129 0.38 -6.71 -10.22
C THR A 129 1.11 -5.62 -11.00
N ASP A 130 1.04 -5.65 -12.32
CA ASP A 130 1.76 -4.72 -13.17
C ASP A 130 0.83 -4.03 -14.19
N PRO A 131 0.88 -2.70 -14.30
CA PRO A 131 0.14 -1.95 -15.33
C PRO A 131 0.40 -2.39 -16.78
N SER A 132 1.58 -2.97 -17.07
CA SER A 132 1.91 -3.50 -18.40
C SER A 132 1.11 -4.76 -18.77
N GLU A 133 0.55 -5.44 -17.77
CA GLU A 133 -0.29 -6.63 -17.94
C GLU A 133 -1.80 -6.27 -18.00
N TYR A 134 -2.11 -4.96 -18.05
CA TYR A 134 -3.50 -4.51 -18.05
C TYR A 134 -4.24 -5.01 -19.29
N ASP A 135 -5.26 -5.82 -19.03
CA ASP A 135 -6.26 -6.23 -20.01
C ASP A 135 -7.63 -5.75 -19.50
N PRO A 136 -8.38 -4.95 -20.27
CA PRO A 136 -9.69 -4.45 -19.88
C PRO A 136 -10.82 -5.52 -19.88
N ALA A 137 -10.48 -6.79 -19.64
CA ALA A 137 -11.42 -7.90 -19.61
C ALA A 137 -12.55 -7.69 -18.57
N PRO A 138 -13.78 -8.20 -18.87
CA PRO A 138 -15.01 -7.90 -18.13
C PRO A 138 -15.07 -8.44 -16.70
N ASP A 139 -14.14 -9.30 -16.28
CA ASP A 139 -14.15 -9.96 -14.96
C ASP A 139 -13.35 -9.23 -13.89
N ARG A 140 -12.99 -7.97 -14.12
CA ARG A 140 -12.19 -7.16 -13.19
C ARG A 140 -13.08 -6.23 -12.37
N CYS A 141 -12.85 -6.21 -11.06
CA CYS A 141 -13.56 -5.30 -10.17
C CYS A 141 -12.95 -3.90 -10.29
N LEU A 142 -13.77 -2.94 -10.75
CA LEU A 142 -13.42 -1.52 -10.70
C LEU A 142 -14.02 -0.89 -9.45
N LEU A 143 -13.18 -0.19 -8.69
CA LEU A 143 -13.62 0.71 -7.64
C LEU A 143 -13.79 2.13 -8.20
N PRO A 144 -14.62 3.00 -7.61
CA PRO A 144 -14.55 3.31 -6.18
C PRO A 144 -15.48 2.47 -5.32
N PHE A 145 -14.99 1.98 -4.20
CA PHE A 145 -15.84 1.52 -3.12
C PHE A 145 -16.61 2.72 -2.56
N THR A 146 -17.92 2.58 -2.46
CA THR A 146 -18.67 3.51 -1.62
C THR A 146 -18.31 3.15 -0.17
N LEU A 147 -17.55 4.03 0.51
CA LEU A 147 -17.22 3.83 1.92
C LEU A 147 -18.52 3.59 2.69
N SER A 148 -18.78 2.36 3.08
CA SER A 148 -19.69 2.10 4.18
C SER A 148 -19.02 2.62 5.44
N ALA A 149 -19.66 3.61 6.09
CA ALA A 149 -19.15 4.19 7.31
C ALA A 149 -18.87 3.06 8.32
N ARG A 150 -17.60 2.71 8.50
CA ARG A 150 -17.18 1.88 9.64
C ARG A 150 -17.29 2.75 10.88
N GLN A 151 -18.31 2.49 11.68
CA GLN A 151 -18.45 3.03 13.03
C GLN A 151 -17.42 2.38 13.96
#